data_e71e7144e490e182ade2d6e1185cef19
#
_entry.id   e71e7144e490e182ade2d6e1185cef19
#
_cell.length_a   1.000
_cell.length_b   1.000
_cell.length_c   1.000
_cell.angle_alpha   90.00
_cell.angle_beta   90.00
_cell.angle_gamma   90.00
#
_symmetry.space_group_name_H-M   'P 1'
#
loop_
_entity.id
_entity.type
_entity.pdbx_description
1 polymer ?
#
loop_
_entity_poly.entity_id
_entity_poly.type
_entity_poly.pdbx_seq_one_letter_code
_entity_poly.pdbx_strand_id
1 'polypeptide(L)'
;MEGQPKLLLSPPQIKIALERLACQLLERHLDFSETVLIGLQPRGIAVLQRLQHILSEQYHLQNIATGKLDITFFRDDFRRNDTPHRASSTELEAPIEGKKVVLIDDVLYTGRSIRAALTAIDSYGRPSEIELLTLIDRRFSRHLPIQPDYVGRQVDALQNDKVTVNWKELHGEDAVYLIKDTHE
;
A
#
# COMPACT_ATOMS: atom_id res chain seq x y z
N MET A 1 -4.59 -1.48 28.04
CA MET A 1 -5.98 -1.54 27.43
C MET A 1 -5.94 -0.81 26.11
N GLU A 2 -6.47 -1.37 25.03
CA GLU A 2 -6.58 -0.62 23.76
C GLU A 2 -7.54 0.56 23.95
N GLY A 3 -7.10 1.76 23.56
CA GLY A 3 -7.93 2.97 23.63
C GLY A 3 -9.11 2.90 22.67
N GLN A 4 -10.11 3.75 22.88
CA GLN A 4 -11.24 3.83 21.94
C GLN A 4 -10.77 4.21 20.53
N PRO A 5 -11.20 3.49 19.46
CA PRO A 5 -10.84 3.80 18.09
C PRO A 5 -11.31 5.21 17.71
N LYS A 6 -10.38 6.03 17.23
CA LYS A 6 -10.70 7.37 16.68
C LYS A 6 -10.77 7.27 15.17
N LEU A 7 -11.91 7.63 14.59
CA LEU A 7 -12.07 7.69 13.13
C LEU A 7 -11.14 8.74 12.54
N LEU A 8 -10.28 8.32 11.61
CA LEU A 8 -9.37 9.19 10.85
C LEU A 8 -9.95 9.54 9.48
N LEU A 9 -10.46 8.53 8.76
CA LEU A 9 -11.10 8.72 7.46
C LEU A 9 -12.42 7.97 7.43
N SER A 10 -13.49 8.70 7.09
CA SER A 10 -14.80 8.15 6.76
C SER A 10 -14.82 7.61 5.31
N PRO A 11 -15.86 6.83 4.92
CA PRO A 11 -15.97 6.30 3.56
C PRO A 11 -15.88 7.37 2.47
N PRO A 12 -16.57 8.54 2.57
CA PRO A 12 -16.41 9.61 1.57
C PRO A 12 -14.99 10.17 1.50
N GLN A 13 -14.30 10.28 2.65
CA GLN A 13 -12.93 10.80 2.68
C GLN A 13 -11.94 9.81 2.07
N ILE A 14 -12.12 8.51 2.26
CA ILE A 14 -11.32 7.47 1.59
C ILE A 14 -11.52 7.56 0.08
N LYS A 15 -12.77 7.68 -0.38
CA LYS A 15 -13.08 7.83 -1.80
C LYS A 15 -12.35 9.03 -2.41
N ILE A 16 -12.45 10.22 -1.81
CA ILE A 16 -11.77 11.43 -2.28
C ILE A 16 -10.24 11.26 -2.30
N ALA A 17 -9.67 10.62 -1.27
CA ALA A 17 -8.24 10.36 -1.21
C ALA A 17 -7.78 9.44 -2.36
N LEU A 18 -8.53 8.37 -2.65
CA LEU A 18 -8.24 7.45 -3.75
C LEU A 18 -8.41 8.12 -5.12
N GLU A 19 -9.44 8.93 -5.32
CA GLU A 19 -9.64 9.69 -6.56
C GLU A 19 -8.49 10.66 -6.81
N ARG A 20 -8.02 11.37 -5.79
CA ARG A 20 -6.86 12.25 -5.88
C ARG A 20 -5.57 11.47 -6.18
N LEU A 21 -5.35 10.32 -5.55
CA LEU A 21 -4.20 9.46 -5.83
C LEU A 21 -4.24 8.93 -7.27
N ALA A 22 -5.40 8.56 -7.79
CA ALA A 22 -5.57 8.16 -9.19
C ALA A 22 -5.23 9.29 -10.16
N CYS A 23 -5.65 10.54 -9.86
CA CYS A 23 -5.25 11.72 -10.65
C CYS A 23 -3.73 11.92 -10.65
N GLN A 24 -3.08 11.83 -9.49
CA GLN A 24 -1.63 11.99 -9.38
C GLN A 24 -0.87 10.91 -10.17
N LEU A 25 -1.34 9.67 -10.12
CA LEU A 25 -0.78 8.59 -10.95
C LEU A 25 -0.96 8.89 -12.45
N LEU A 26 -2.16 9.34 -12.85
CA LEU A 26 -2.44 9.67 -14.24
C LEU A 26 -1.57 10.82 -14.74
N GLU A 27 -1.38 11.87 -13.96
CA GLU A 27 -0.51 13.01 -14.31
C GLU A 27 0.94 12.58 -14.59
N ARG A 28 1.45 11.56 -13.87
CA ARG A 28 2.83 11.13 -13.98
C ARG A 28 3.04 9.98 -14.97
N HIS A 29 2.07 9.08 -15.11
CA HIS A 29 2.21 7.86 -15.91
C HIS A 29 1.41 7.87 -17.20
N LEU A 30 0.54 8.86 -17.40
CA LEU A 30 -0.29 9.07 -18.61
C LEU A 30 -1.11 7.82 -18.98
N ASP A 31 -0.67 7.04 -19.96
CA ASP A 31 -1.34 5.85 -20.46
C ASP A 31 -0.92 4.54 -19.76
N PHE A 32 0.00 4.60 -18.81
CA PHE A 32 0.57 3.47 -18.09
C PHE A 32 1.27 2.41 -18.95
N SER A 33 1.59 2.71 -20.21
CA SER A 33 2.24 1.75 -21.14
C SER A 33 3.60 1.26 -20.62
N GLU A 34 4.32 2.10 -19.87
CA GLU A 34 5.64 1.81 -19.29
C GLU A 34 5.58 1.61 -17.76
N THR A 35 4.38 1.42 -17.19
CA THR A 35 4.20 1.37 -15.74
C THR A 35 3.46 0.11 -15.31
N VAL A 36 3.92 -0.52 -14.23
CA VAL A 36 3.26 -1.65 -13.57
C VAL A 36 2.86 -1.24 -12.15
N LEU A 37 1.57 -1.38 -11.81
CA LEU A 37 1.07 -1.14 -10.46
C LEU A 37 1.12 -2.43 -9.65
N ILE A 38 1.83 -2.46 -8.53
CA ILE A 38 2.03 -3.66 -7.73
C ILE A 38 1.50 -3.46 -6.31
N GLY A 39 0.44 -4.18 -5.96
CA GLY A 39 -0.10 -4.20 -4.61
C GLY A 39 0.67 -5.17 -3.70
N LEU A 40 1.08 -4.69 -2.53
CA LEU A 40 1.70 -5.54 -1.51
C LEU A 40 0.64 -6.38 -0.82
N GLN A 41 0.86 -7.69 -0.78
CA GLN A 41 -0.07 -8.60 -0.12
C GLN A 41 0.10 -8.59 1.40
N PRO A 42 -1.00 -8.75 2.16
CA PRO A 42 -2.39 -8.84 1.68
C PRO A 42 -3.10 -7.48 1.55
N ARG A 43 -2.62 -6.42 2.19
CA ARG A 43 -3.38 -5.19 2.45
C ARG A 43 -3.37 -4.19 1.29
N GLY A 44 -2.25 -4.07 0.60
CA GLY A 44 -2.10 -3.18 -0.55
C GLY A 44 -2.98 -3.56 -1.74
N ILE A 45 -3.46 -4.80 -1.80
CA ILE A 45 -4.32 -5.29 -2.88
C ILE A 45 -5.65 -4.53 -2.95
N ALA A 46 -6.28 -4.24 -1.81
CA ALA A 46 -7.55 -3.51 -1.79
C ALA A 46 -7.37 -2.07 -2.32
N VAL A 47 -6.25 -1.43 -2.01
CA VAL A 47 -5.92 -0.09 -2.53
C VAL A 47 -5.69 -0.16 -4.04
N LEU A 48 -4.88 -1.11 -4.52
CA LEU A 48 -4.61 -1.34 -5.94
C LEU A 48 -5.91 -1.51 -6.74
N GLN A 49 -6.80 -2.40 -6.30
CA GLN A 49 -8.05 -2.70 -6.99
C GLN A 49 -8.97 -1.47 -7.09
N ARG A 50 -9.05 -0.66 -6.03
CA ARG A 50 -9.83 0.57 -6.04
C ARG A 50 -9.24 1.64 -6.97
N LEU A 51 -7.91 1.80 -6.98
CA LEU A 51 -7.24 2.70 -7.91
C LEU A 51 -7.43 2.25 -9.36
N GLN A 52 -7.28 0.95 -9.64
CA GLN A 52 -7.50 0.37 -10.96
C GLN A 52 -8.95 0.61 -11.44
N HIS A 53 -9.92 0.41 -10.54
CA HIS A 53 -11.33 0.68 -10.84
C HIS A 53 -11.57 2.17 -11.18
N ILE A 54 -11.00 3.10 -10.38
CA ILE A 54 -11.13 4.55 -10.65
C ILE A 54 -10.49 4.91 -11.99
N LEU A 55 -9.28 4.42 -12.26
CA LEU A 55 -8.57 4.69 -13.51
C LEU A 55 -9.33 4.16 -14.74
N SER A 56 -9.95 2.97 -14.61
CA SER A 56 -10.77 2.39 -15.66
C SER A 56 -12.08 3.14 -15.88
N GLU A 57 -12.87 3.36 -14.82
CA GLU A 57 -14.23 3.91 -14.93
C GLU A 57 -14.26 5.41 -15.22
N GLN A 58 -13.36 6.18 -14.56
CA GLN A 58 -13.39 7.65 -14.68
C GLN A 58 -12.50 8.16 -15.81
N TYR A 59 -11.38 7.48 -16.09
CA TYR A 59 -10.38 7.93 -17.08
C TYR A 59 -10.30 7.02 -18.30
N HIS A 60 -11.15 5.98 -18.38
CA HIS A 60 -11.24 5.05 -19.51
C HIS A 60 -9.91 4.35 -19.85
N LEU A 61 -9.01 4.23 -18.87
CA LEU A 61 -7.76 3.51 -19.03
C LEU A 61 -7.99 2.02 -18.90
N GLN A 62 -7.72 1.31 -19.97
CA GLN A 62 -7.80 -0.16 -20.02
C GLN A 62 -6.40 -0.76 -20.13
N ASN A 63 -6.27 -2.00 -19.70
CA ASN A 63 -5.01 -2.77 -19.80
C ASN A 63 -3.83 -2.19 -19.01
N ILE A 64 -4.10 -1.55 -17.85
CA ILE A 64 -3.04 -1.18 -16.92
C ILE A 64 -2.44 -2.47 -16.35
N ALA A 65 -1.15 -2.68 -16.59
CA ALA A 65 -0.44 -3.84 -16.06
C ALA A 65 -0.41 -3.78 -14.52
N THR A 66 -0.84 -4.87 -13.89
CA THR A 66 -0.88 -4.96 -12.43
C THR A 66 -0.14 -6.19 -11.91
N GLY A 67 0.11 -6.20 -10.62
CA GLY A 67 0.71 -7.34 -9.95
C GLY A 67 0.38 -7.37 -8.47
N LYS A 68 0.54 -8.56 -7.88
CA LYS A 68 0.42 -8.81 -6.45
C LYS A 68 1.74 -9.38 -5.95
N LEU A 69 2.38 -8.69 -5.02
CA LEU A 69 3.68 -9.09 -4.50
C LEU A 69 3.54 -9.63 -3.08
N ASP A 70 3.90 -10.90 -2.88
CA ASP A 70 4.04 -11.47 -1.54
C ASP A 70 5.44 -11.19 -1.00
N ILE A 71 5.49 -10.56 0.17
CA ILE A 71 6.72 -10.19 0.86
C ILE A 71 7.01 -11.07 2.08
N THR A 72 6.21 -12.11 2.33
CA THR A 72 6.24 -12.91 3.56
C THR A 72 7.62 -13.45 3.87
N PHE A 73 8.29 -14.06 2.89
CA PHE A 73 9.62 -14.65 3.07
C PHE A 73 10.77 -13.63 3.14
N PHE A 74 10.52 -12.39 2.73
CA PHE A 74 11.53 -11.31 2.70
C PHE A 74 11.46 -10.42 3.94
N ARG A 75 10.48 -10.64 4.82
CA ARG A 75 10.35 -9.91 6.07
C ARG A 75 11.37 -10.42 7.10
N ASP A 76 11.97 -9.50 7.83
CA ASP A 76 12.95 -9.80 8.87
C ASP A 76 12.33 -10.40 10.16
N ASP A 77 11.02 -10.26 10.33
CA ASP A 77 10.25 -10.86 11.43
C ASP A 77 9.68 -12.26 11.12
N PHE A 78 9.85 -12.74 9.87
CA PHE A 78 9.34 -14.04 9.43
C PHE A 78 9.80 -15.21 10.32
N ARG A 79 11.03 -15.16 10.84
CA ARG A 79 11.61 -16.22 11.68
C ARG A 79 11.32 -16.05 13.19
N ARG A 80 10.70 -14.94 13.60
CA ARG A 80 10.49 -14.57 15.01
C ARG A 80 9.06 -14.76 15.48
N ASN A 81 8.11 -14.93 14.58
CA ASN A 81 6.69 -15.12 14.93
C ASN A 81 6.36 -16.59 14.97
N ASP A 82 5.86 -17.07 16.13
CA ASP A 82 5.40 -18.45 16.34
C ASP A 82 4.12 -18.80 15.53
N THR A 83 3.47 -17.83 14.93
CA THR A 83 2.36 -18.05 14.01
C THR A 83 2.85 -18.07 12.57
N PRO A 84 2.71 -19.20 11.85
CA PRO A 84 3.13 -19.28 10.46
C PRO A 84 2.30 -18.29 9.61
N HIS A 85 2.95 -17.23 9.11
CA HIS A 85 2.34 -16.42 8.08
C HIS A 85 2.15 -17.28 6.83
N ARG A 86 0.92 -17.42 6.40
CA ARG A 86 0.61 -18.15 5.18
C ARG A 86 1.09 -17.34 3.99
N ALA A 87 2.14 -17.79 3.32
CA ALA A 87 2.61 -17.18 2.09
C ALA A 87 1.53 -17.28 1.01
N SER A 88 1.37 -16.21 0.27
CA SER A 88 0.56 -16.16 -0.94
C SER A 88 1.46 -16.28 -2.17
N SER A 89 0.91 -16.53 -3.33
CA SER A 89 1.71 -16.50 -4.57
C SER A 89 1.92 -15.06 -5.03
N THR A 90 3.14 -14.74 -5.46
CA THR A 90 3.39 -13.52 -6.23
C THR A 90 2.86 -13.71 -7.64
N GLU A 91 2.07 -12.76 -8.12
CA GLU A 91 1.45 -12.76 -9.44
C GLU A 91 1.79 -11.44 -10.14
N LEU A 92 2.56 -11.49 -11.21
CA LEU A 92 2.87 -10.32 -12.04
C LEU A 92 2.30 -10.55 -13.45
N GLU A 93 1.40 -9.68 -13.89
CA GLU A 93 0.75 -9.79 -15.21
C GLU A 93 1.68 -9.42 -16.37
N ALA A 94 2.74 -8.65 -16.09
CA ALA A 94 3.69 -8.19 -17.07
C ALA A 94 5.13 -8.22 -16.52
N PRO A 95 6.15 -8.36 -17.40
CA PRO A 95 7.54 -8.17 -17.02
C PRO A 95 7.78 -6.77 -16.47
N ILE A 96 8.57 -6.67 -15.40
CA ILE A 96 8.92 -5.39 -14.77
C ILE A 96 10.29 -4.86 -15.22
N GLU A 97 11.03 -5.65 -16.01
CA GLU A 97 12.36 -5.27 -16.54
C GLU A 97 12.27 -3.97 -17.34
N GLY A 98 13.03 -2.96 -16.92
CA GLY A 98 13.07 -1.64 -17.56
C GLY A 98 11.81 -0.78 -17.39
N LYS A 99 10.74 -1.30 -16.78
CA LYS A 99 9.48 -0.58 -16.53
C LYS A 99 9.57 0.28 -15.28
N LYS A 100 8.67 1.25 -15.16
CA LYS A 100 8.39 1.91 -13.89
C LYS A 100 7.48 1.01 -13.05
N VAL A 101 7.76 0.92 -11.77
CA VAL A 101 6.94 0.16 -10.82
C VAL A 101 6.39 1.12 -9.76
N VAL A 102 5.10 1.07 -9.52
CA VAL A 102 4.48 1.74 -8.36
C VAL A 102 4.10 0.67 -7.35
N LEU A 103 4.80 0.63 -6.22
CA LEU A 103 4.45 -0.20 -5.08
C LEU A 103 3.29 0.45 -4.32
N ILE A 104 2.27 -0.35 -3.99
CA ILE A 104 1.03 0.13 -3.36
C ILE A 104 0.80 -0.62 -2.06
N ASP A 105 0.64 0.13 -0.97
CA ASP A 105 0.31 -0.42 0.36
C ASP A 105 -0.77 0.44 1.04
N ASP A 106 -1.43 -0.10 2.06
CA ASP A 106 -2.46 0.63 2.82
C ASP A 106 -1.84 1.61 3.83
N VAL A 107 -0.86 1.17 4.61
CA VAL A 107 -0.25 1.94 5.69
C VAL A 107 1.27 1.85 5.66
N LEU A 108 1.93 2.96 5.42
CA LEU A 108 3.37 3.06 5.62
C LEU A 108 3.66 3.38 7.08
N TYR A 109 4.35 2.45 7.75
CA TYR A 109 4.73 2.57 9.17
C TYR A 109 6.25 2.70 9.30
N THR A 110 6.95 1.62 9.60
CA THR A 110 8.41 1.62 9.81
C THR A 110 9.22 1.61 8.52
N GLY A 111 8.62 1.22 7.40
CA GLY A 111 9.28 0.98 6.11
C GLY A 111 9.79 -0.45 5.91
N ARG A 112 9.67 -1.34 6.91
CA ARG A 112 10.19 -2.73 6.81
C ARG A 112 9.51 -3.54 5.72
N SER A 113 8.19 -3.39 5.53
CA SER A 113 7.45 -4.04 4.44
C SER A 113 7.95 -3.58 3.07
N ILE A 114 8.23 -2.28 2.92
CA ILE A 114 8.76 -1.74 1.66
C ILE A 114 10.18 -2.24 1.39
N ARG A 115 11.04 -2.32 2.41
CA ARG A 115 12.37 -2.94 2.25
C ARG A 115 12.25 -4.39 1.78
N ALA A 116 11.35 -5.17 2.38
CA ALA A 116 11.09 -6.55 1.95
C ALA A 116 10.59 -6.61 0.50
N ALA A 117 9.71 -5.69 0.10
CA ALA A 117 9.21 -5.58 -1.27
C ALA A 117 10.31 -5.25 -2.27
N LEU A 118 11.21 -4.30 -1.95
CA LEU A 118 12.35 -3.98 -2.79
C LEU A 118 13.28 -5.20 -3.00
N THR A 119 13.53 -5.97 -1.94
CA THR A 119 14.30 -7.21 -2.04
C THR A 119 13.59 -8.28 -2.88
N ALA A 120 12.27 -8.40 -2.72
CA ALA A 120 11.49 -9.38 -3.49
C ALA A 120 11.45 -9.05 -4.98
N ILE A 121 11.33 -7.77 -5.34
CA ILE A 121 11.30 -7.29 -6.73
C ILE A 121 12.54 -7.70 -7.51
N ASP A 122 13.72 -7.68 -6.89
CA ASP A 122 14.98 -8.07 -7.53
C ASP A 122 14.94 -9.50 -8.12
N SER A 123 14.05 -10.36 -7.61
CA SER A 123 13.86 -11.73 -8.12
C SER A 123 13.01 -11.79 -9.39
N TYR A 124 12.34 -10.71 -9.77
CA TYR A 124 11.40 -10.67 -10.90
C TYR A 124 11.86 -9.77 -12.05
N GLY A 125 12.90 -8.99 -11.87
CA GLY A 125 13.45 -8.10 -12.87
C GLY A 125 14.04 -6.83 -12.27
N ARG A 126 14.53 -5.96 -13.15
CA ARG A 126 15.18 -4.70 -12.79
C ARG A 126 14.36 -3.52 -13.31
N PRO A 127 13.43 -2.97 -12.51
CA PRO A 127 12.70 -1.77 -12.89
C PRO A 127 13.62 -0.59 -13.16
N SER A 128 13.23 0.30 -14.06
CA SER A 128 13.95 1.57 -14.29
C SER A 128 13.75 2.56 -13.14
N GLU A 129 12.58 2.51 -12.50
CA GLU A 129 12.18 3.36 -11.38
C GLU A 129 11.21 2.60 -10.48
N ILE A 130 11.30 2.81 -9.16
CA ILE A 130 10.32 2.27 -8.19
C ILE A 130 9.80 3.43 -7.38
N GLU A 131 8.49 3.63 -7.40
CA GLU A 131 7.75 4.62 -6.65
C GLU A 131 6.88 3.95 -5.59
N LEU A 132 6.52 4.68 -4.56
CA LEU A 132 5.70 4.19 -3.45
C LEU A 132 4.42 5.01 -3.30
N LEU A 133 3.28 4.32 -3.34
CA LEU A 133 1.98 4.87 -3.02
C LEU A 133 1.45 4.25 -1.73
N THR A 134 0.97 5.08 -0.81
CA THR A 134 0.30 4.61 0.41
C THR A 134 -0.96 5.42 0.69
N LEU A 135 -2.02 4.74 1.15
CA LEU A 135 -3.23 5.42 1.58
C LEU A 135 -2.98 6.23 2.86
N ILE A 136 -2.24 5.65 3.81
CA ILE A 136 -1.88 6.30 5.08
C ILE A 136 -0.37 6.30 5.25
N ASP A 137 0.21 7.49 5.45
CA ASP A 137 1.59 7.65 5.88
C ASP A 137 1.63 8.03 7.36
N ARG A 138 2.13 7.12 8.22
CA ARG A 138 2.36 7.38 9.64
C ARG A 138 3.68 8.12 9.82
N ARG A 139 3.59 9.39 10.21
CA ARG A 139 4.78 10.18 10.56
C ARG A 139 5.34 9.73 11.91
N PHE A 140 6.60 10.07 12.17
CA PHE A 140 7.34 9.87 13.43
C PHE A 140 7.64 8.41 13.84
N SER A 141 7.30 7.44 13.00
CA SER A 141 7.50 6.02 13.32
C SER A 141 8.43 5.31 12.33
N ARG A 142 9.16 6.05 11.51
CA ARG A 142 10.01 5.49 10.46
C ARG A 142 11.30 4.92 11.04
N HIS A 143 11.64 3.66 10.69
CA HIS A 143 12.91 3.02 11.04
C HIS A 143 13.91 3.00 9.88
N LEU A 144 13.45 3.21 8.66
CA LEU A 144 14.23 3.19 7.42
C LEU A 144 14.01 4.49 6.65
N PRO A 145 15.00 4.98 5.87
CA PRO A 145 14.89 6.21 5.09
C PRO A 145 14.00 6.01 3.85
N ILE A 146 12.74 5.66 4.07
CA ILE A 146 11.73 5.41 3.04
C ILE A 146 10.63 6.46 3.15
N GLN A 147 10.33 7.11 2.03
CA GLN A 147 9.26 8.07 1.90
C GLN A 147 8.37 7.69 0.72
N PRO A 148 7.04 7.88 0.83
CA PRO A 148 6.14 7.65 -0.28
C PRO A 148 6.15 8.82 -1.26
N ASP A 149 5.98 8.52 -2.55
CA ASP A 149 5.80 9.51 -3.62
C ASP A 149 4.35 10.00 -3.66
N TYR A 150 3.41 9.11 -3.33
CA TYR A 150 1.98 9.40 -3.31
C TYR A 150 1.38 9.06 -1.95
N VAL A 151 0.69 10.02 -1.34
CA VAL A 151 0.14 9.88 0.00
C VAL A 151 -1.34 10.23 0.02
N GLY A 152 -2.18 9.31 0.46
CA GLY A 152 -3.58 9.57 0.70
C GLY A 152 -3.79 10.53 1.87
N ARG A 153 -3.26 10.21 3.03
CA ARG A 153 -3.27 11.05 4.23
C ARG A 153 -2.06 10.81 5.11
N GLN A 154 -1.45 11.88 5.59
CA GLN A 154 -0.46 11.80 6.66
C GLN A 154 -1.13 11.80 8.02
N VAL A 155 -0.62 10.97 8.93
CA VAL A 155 -1.15 10.80 10.28
C VAL A 155 -0.02 10.86 11.29
N ASP A 156 -0.21 11.70 12.32
CA ASP A 156 0.68 11.76 13.45
C ASP A 156 0.28 10.66 14.44
N ALA A 157 0.99 9.55 14.37
CA ALA A 157 0.81 8.41 15.23
C ALA A 157 2.11 8.09 15.95
N LEU A 158 2.02 7.91 17.27
CA LEU A 158 3.16 7.53 18.10
C LEU A 158 3.53 6.05 17.82
N GLN A 159 4.70 5.63 18.34
CA GLN A 159 5.25 4.32 18.04
C GLN A 159 4.29 3.17 18.41
N ASN A 160 3.59 3.29 19.52
CA ASN A 160 2.69 2.25 20.03
C ASN A 160 1.25 2.38 19.51
N ASP A 161 0.91 3.50 18.86
CA ASP A 161 -0.42 3.65 18.27
C ASP A 161 -0.60 2.69 17.11
N LYS A 162 -1.83 2.24 16.88
CA LYS A 162 -2.18 1.36 15.76
C LYS A 162 -3.08 2.10 14.79
N VAL A 163 -2.73 2.07 13.50
CA VAL A 163 -3.61 2.52 12.43
C VAL A 163 -4.19 1.30 11.72
N THR A 164 -5.51 1.24 11.61
CA THR A 164 -6.22 0.14 10.95
C THR A 164 -7.04 0.68 9.80
N VAL A 165 -6.87 0.06 8.63
CA VAL A 165 -7.68 0.33 7.45
C VAL A 165 -8.70 -0.79 7.32
N ASN A 166 -9.97 -0.44 7.36
CA ASN A 166 -11.09 -1.34 7.13
C ASN A 166 -11.60 -1.16 5.71
N TRP A 167 -11.92 -2.28 5.07
CA TRP A 167 -12.52 -2.33 3.75
C TRP A 167 -13.88 -3.01 3.82
N LYS A 168 -14.86 -2.46 3.12
CA LYS A 168 -16.25 -2.93 3.16
C LYS A 168 -16.37 -4.43 2.87
N GLU A 169 -15.57 -4.95 1.94
CA GLU A 169 -15.60 -6.36 1.53
C GLU A 169 -15.11 -7.32 2.63
N LEU A 170 -14.24 -6.85 3.52
CA LEU A 170 -13.62 -7.67 4.56
C LEU A 170 -14.16 -7.36 5.96
N HIS A 171 -14.54 -6.10 6.20
CA HIS A 171 -14.86 -5.59 7.54
C HIS A 171 -16.26 -4.99 7.64
N GLY A 172 -17.04 -4.96 6.53
CA GLY A 172 -18.40 -4.41 6.47
C GLY A 172 -18.48 -2.91 6.27
N GLU A 173 -17.37 -2.19 6.39
CA GLU A 173 -17.29 -0.73 6.19
C GLU A 173 -15.94 -0.30 5.60
N ASP A 174 -15.93 0.83 4.91
CA ASP A 174 -14.69 1.53 4.54
C ASP A 174 -14.38 2.58 5.62
N ALA A 175 -13.31 2.39 6.37
CA ALA A 175 -12.91 3.32 7.41
C ALA A 175 -11.42 3.23 7.73
N VAL A 176 -10.84 4.31 8.22
CA VAL A 176 -9.50 4.30 8.82
C VAL A 176 -9.60 4.76 10.26
N TYR A 177 -9.05 3.96 11.16
CA TYR A 177 -9.05 4.23 12.59
C TYR A 177 -7.64 4.37 13.15
N LEU A 178 -7.50 5.27 14.13
CA LEU A 178 -6.35 5.33 15.04
C LEU A 178 -6.77 4.75 16.39
N ILE A 179 -6.05 3.76 16.84
CA ILE A 179 -6.19 3.17 18.17
C ILE A 179 -4.95 3.58 18.97
N LYS A 180 -5.16 4.42 19.99
CA LYS A 180 -4.08 4.84 20.86
C LYS A 180 -3.73 3.74 21.86
N ASP A 181 -2.44 3.54 22.08
CA ASP A 181 -1.98 2.72 23.20
C ASP A 181 -2.13 3.53 24.49
N THR A 182 -2.94 3.06 25.41
CA THR A 182 -3.20 3.69 26.72
C THR A 182 -2.33 3.12 27.83
N HIS A 183 -1.15 2.61 27.51
CA HIS A 183 -0.17 2.28 28.52
C HIS A 183 0.50 3.58 29.02
N GLU A 184 -0.01 4.11 30.16
CA GLU A 184 0.75 4.95 31.08
C GLU A 184 1.73 4.10 31.88
#